data_edffb2b66fcb037f5e1f14e8e47b801a
#
_entry.id   edffb2b66fcb037f5e1f14e8e47b801a
#
_cell.length_a   1.000
_cell.length_b   1.000
_cell.length_c   1.000
_cell.angle_alpha   90.00
_cell.angle_beta   90.00
_cell.angle_gamma   90.00
#
_symmetry.space_group_name_H-M   'P 1'
#
loop_
_entity.id
_entity.type
_entity.pdbx_description
1 polymer ?
#
loop_
_entity_poly.entity_id
_entity_poly.type
_entity_poly.pdbx_seq_one_letter_code
_entity_poly.pdbx_strand_id
1 'polypeptide(L)' 'SVILKKNIIGIFDMDKTTVSKKTREYLNQAEREGRVRYVSYDLPKSFILCREGESIVVYISRLSSETVRGRIDSFL' A
#
# COMPACT_ATOMS: atom_id res chain seq x y z
N SER A 1 -0.47 0.67 -13.12
CA SER A 1 -1.61 1.42 -12.61
C SER A 1 -1.19 2.79 -12.12
N VAL A 2 -2.12 3.72 -12.16
CA VAL A 2 -1.90 5.11 -11.76
C VAL A 2 -2.55 5.33 -10.40
N ILE A 3 -1.75 5.80 -9.45
CA ILE A 3 -2.26 6.18 -8.14
C ILE A 3 -2.07 7.68 -8.01
N LEU A 4 -3.16 8.40 -7.80
CA LEU A 4 -3.11 9.84 -7.69
C LEU A 4 -2.54 10.24 -6.33
N LYS A 5 -1.58 11.13 -6.35
CA LYS A 5 -0.93 11.61 -5.13
C LYS A 5 -1.92 12.11 -4.10
N LYS A 6 -2.94 12.85 -4.55
CA LYS A 6 -3.94 13.42 -3.65
C LYS A 6 -4.76 12.38 -2.91
N ASN A 7 -4.77 11.14 -3.41
CA ASN A 7 -5.54 10.07 -2.80
C ASN A 7 -4.71 9.20 -1.87
N ILE A 8 -3.41 9.46 -1.77
CA ILE A 8 -2.53 8.67 -0.91
C ILE A 8 -2.64 9.15 0.52
N ILE A 9 -3.00 8.23 1.42
CA ILE A 9 -3.09 8.50 2.85
C ILE A 9 -1.76 8.23 3.53
N GLY A 10 -1.07 7.17 3.11
CA GLY A 10 0.21 6.83 3.71
C GLY A 10 0.95 5.77 2.90
N ILE A 11 2.27 5.71 3.10
CA ILE A 11 3.14 4.76 2.45
C ILE A 11 3.99 4.12 3.55
N PHE A 12 3.99 2.78 3.61
CA PHE A 12 4.61 2.05 4.71
C PHE A 12 5.45 0.89 4.20
N ASP A 13 6.55 0.61 4.90
CA ASP A 13 7.37 -0.55 4.60
C ASP A 13 6.74 -1.82 5.18
N MET A 14 6.82 -2.91 4.44
CA MET A 14 6.34 -4.21 4.91
C MET A 14 7.47 -5.10 5.42
N ASP A 15 8.69 -4.82 5.00
CA ASP A 15 9.84 -5.65 5.35
C ASP A 15 10.50 -5.23 6.66
N LYS A 16 9.94 -4.24 7.34
CA LYS A 16 10.43 -3.84 8.64
C LYS A 16 9.86 -4.77 9.70
N THR A 17 10.69 -5.18 10.62
CA THR A 17 10.28 -6.05 11.71
C THR A 17 9.34 -5.35 12.68
N THR A 18 9.14 -4.06 12.49
CA THR A 18 8.34 -3.23 13.37
C THR A 18 6.89 -3.11 12.95
N VAL A 19 6.44 -3.90 11.97
CA VAL A 19 5.02 -3.90 11.60
C VAL A 19 4.21 -4.33 12.81
N SER A 20 3.38 -3.44 13.32
CA SER A 20 2.65 -3.68 14.55
C SER A 20 1.54 -4.72 14.34
N LYS A 21 1.09 -5.29 15.48
CA LYS A 21 -0.02 -6.23 15.44
C LYS A 21 -1.26 -5.57 14.84
N LYS A 22 -1.52 -4.31 15.22
CA LYS A 22 -2.68 -3.59 14.70
C LYS A 22 -2.60 -3.38 13.19
N THR A 23 -1.41 -3.09 12.68
CA THR A 23 -1.23 -2.93 11.24
C THR A 23 -1.50 -4.24 10.52
N ARG A 24 -0.99 -5.36 11.05
CA ARG A 24 -1.24 -6.67 10.44
C ARG A 24 -2.71 -7.03 10.47
N GLU A 25 -3.39 -6.73 11.56
CA GLU A 25 -4.83 -6.98 11.67
C GLU A 25 -5.59 -6.15 10.64
N TYR A 26 -5.19 -4.90 10.46
CA TYR A 26 -5.80 -4.03 9.47
C TYR A 26 -5.63 -4.59 8.06
N LEU A 27 -4.41 -5.02 7.70
CA LEU A 27 -4.15 -5.57 6.39
C LEU A 27 -4.94 -6.85 6.15
N ASN A 28 -5.04 -7.71 7.17
CA ASN A 28 -5.83 -8.93 7.06
C ASN A 28 -7.31 -8.60 6.87
N GLN A 29 -7.80 -7.60 7.57
CA GLN A 29 -9.19 -7.17 7.43
C GLN A 29 -9.45 -6.62 6.03
N ALA A 30 -8.53 -5.80 5.53
CA ALA A 30 -8.67 -5.23 4.19
C ALA A 30 -8.69 -6.33 3.14
N GLU A 31 -7.88 -7.38 3.32
CA GLU A 31 -7.85 -8.48 2.39
C GLU A 31 -9.16 -9.26 2.41
N ARG A 32 -9.69 -9.50 3.60
CA ARG A 32 -11.00 -10.18 3.72
C ARG A 32 -12.12 -9.38 3.07
N GLU A 33 -12.00 -8.07 3.07
CA GLU A 33 -13.00 -7.17 2.48
C GLU A 33 -12.76 -6.89 1.00
N GLY A 34 -11.74 -7.49 0.42
CA GLY A 34 -11.46 -7.31 -1.01
C GLY A 34 -10.87 -5.94 -1.35
N ARG A 35 -10.25 -5.27 -0.37
CA ARG A 35 -9.71 -3.92 -0.58
C ARG A 35 -8.22 -3.91 -0.86
N VAL A 36 -7.61 -5.07 -1.06
CA VAL A 36 -6.17 -5.14 -1.33
C VAL A 36 -5.95 -5.33 -2.83
N ARG A 37 -5.03 -4.53 -3.38
CA ARG A 37 -4.63 -4.61 -4.79
C ARG A 37 -3.14 -4.84 -4.87
N TYR A 38 -2.72 -5.80 -5.67
CA TYR A 38 -1.30 -6.09 -5.86
C TYR A 38 -0.83 -5.37 -7.11
N VAL A 39 0.14 -4.46 -6.92
CA VAL A 39 0.77 -3.78 -8.05
C VAL A 39 1.73 -4.74 -8.74
N SER A 40 2.31 -5.66 -7.97
CA SER A 40 3.23 -6.67 -8.46
C SER A 40 3.03 -7.94 -7.65
N TYR A 41 3.34 -9.10 -8.25
CA TYR A 41 3.25 -10.36 -7.55
C TYR A 41 4.60 -10.84 -7.01
N ASP A 42 5.62 -10.00 -7.12
CA ASP A 42 6.91 -10.27 -6.49
C ASP A 42 6.81 -10.07 -4.98
N LEU A 43 7.88 -10.40 -4.28
CA LEU A 43 7.94 -10.26 -2.84
C LEU A 43 7.61 -8.82 -2.44
N PRO A 44 6.58 -8.61 -1.63
CA PRO A 44 6.17 -7.26 -1.30
C PRO A 44 7.15 -6.57 -0.35
N LYS A 45 7.36 -5.27 -0.55
CA LYS A 45 8.25 -4.47 0.29
C LYS A 45 7.54 -3.29 0.92
N SER A 46 6.43 -2.84 0.33
CA SER A 46 5.70 -1.70 0.87
C SER A 46 4.22 -1.84 0.60
N PHE A 47 3.43 -1.08 1.34
CA PHE A 47 2.02 -0.94 1.04
C PHE A 47 1.63 0.53 1.10
N ILE A 48 0.64 0.88 0.30
CA ILE A 48 0.19 2.25 0.13
C ILE A 48 -1.29 2.29 0.44
N LEU A 49 -1.68 3.15 1.36
CA LEU A 49 -3.10 3.35 1.67
C LEU A 49 -3.62 4.48 0.80
N CYS A 50 -4.64 4.20 0.02
CA CYS A 50 -5.25 5.19 -0.86
C CYS A 50 -6.73 5.27 -0.61
N ARG A 51 -7.28 6.48 -0.75
CA ARG A 51 -8.72 6.65 -0.71
C ARG A 51 -9.28 6.51 -2.11
N GLU A 52 -10.27 5.65 -2.28
CA GLU A 52 -11.00 5.49 -3.53
C GLU A 52 -12.49 5.59 -3.22
N GLY A 53 -13.07 6.74 -3.54
CA GLY A 53 -14.45 7.01 -3.17
C GLY A 53 -14.58 7.07 -1.65
N GLU A 54 -15.44 6.25 -1.09
CA GLU A 54 -15.64 6.18 0.35
C GLU A 54 -14.85 5.05 1.00
N SER A 55 -14.04 4.35 0.22
CA SER A 55 -13.28 3.20 0.73
C SER A 55 -11.80 3.50 0.73
N ILE A 56 -11.08 2.78 1.57
CA ILE A 56 -9.62 2.82 1.59
C ILE A 56 -9.13 1.53 0.95
N VAL A 57 -8.30 1.68 -0.07
CA VAL A 57 -7.73 0.56 -0.81
C VAL A 57 -6.25 0.46 -0.47
N VAL A 58 -5.77 -0.75 -0.27
CA VAL A 58 -4.37 -1.03 0.05
C VAL A 58 -3.69 -1.55 -1.21
N TYR A 59 -2.66 -0.84 -1.65
CA TYR A 59 -1.84 -1.29 -2.77
C TYR A 59 -0.55 -1.91 -2.24
N ILE A 60 -0.29 -3.14 -2.65
CA ILE A 60 0.91 -3.87 -2.24
C ILE A 60 1.94 -3.76 -3.36
N SER A 61 3.13 -3.27 -3.04
CA SER A 61 4.18 -3.03 -4.03
C SER A 61 5.46 -3.77 -3.67
N ARG A 62 6.21 -4.16 -4.69
CA ARG A 62 7.55 -4.74 -4.53
C ARG A 62 8.63 -3.67 -4.35
N LEU A 63 8.27 -2.43 -4.54
CA LEU A 63 9.19 -1.31 -4.37
C LEU A 63 9.24 -0.89 -2.91
N SER A 64 10.40 -0.41 -2.47
CA SER A 64 10.52 0.11 -1.12
C SER A 64 9.68 1.37 -0.97
N SER A 65 9.33 1.71 0.28
CA SER A 65 8.56 2.93 0.54
C SER A 65 9.29 4.16 0.04
N GLU A 66 10.61 4.17 0.13
CA GLU A 66 11.43 5.28 -0.34
C GLU A 66 11.33 5.44 -1.85
N THR A 67 11.41 4.33 -2.58
CA THR A 67 11.26 4.36 -4.04
C THR A 67 9.87 4.80 -4.45
N VAL A 68 8.85 4.32 -3.74
CA VAL A 68 7.47 4.72 -4.01
C VAL A 68 7.30 6.22 -3.81
N ARG A 69 7.86 6.77 -2.74
CA ARG A 69 7.78 8.21 -2.49
C ARG A 69 8.44 9.00 -3.61
N GLY A 70 9.52 8.48 -4.17
CA GLY A 70 10.19 9.14 -5.29
C GLY A 70 9.41 9.10 -6.58
N ARG A 71 8.42 8.20 -6.69
CA ARG A 71 7.60 8.03 -7.88
C ARG A 71 6.16 8.49 -7.68
N ILE A 72 5.91 9.24 -6.64
CA ILE A 72 4.54 9.55 -6.23
C ILE A 72 3.76 10.35 -7.28
N ASP A 73 4.45 11.05 -8.15
CA ASP A 73 3.84 11.84 -9.21
C ASP A 73 3.83 11.11 -10.56
N SER A 74 4.11 9.81 -10.55
CA SER A 74 4.15 9.01 -11.77
C SER A 74 3.49 7.66 -11.52
N PHE A 75 3.73 6.70 -12.41
CA PHE A 75 3.15 5.36 -12.29
C PHE A 75 3.86 4.54 -11.22
N LEU A 76 3.13 3.66 -10.61
CA LEU A 76 3.68 2.65 -9.72
C LEU A 76 3.74 1.29 -10.41
#